data_84d3381623a4a1da80254ac8dd7a8faf
#
_entry.id   84d3381623a4a1da80254ac8dd7a8faf
#
_cell.length_a   1.000
_cell.length_b   1.000
_cell.length_c   1.000
_cell.angle_alpha   90.00
_cell.angle_beta   90.00
_cell.angle_gamma   90.00
#
_symmetry.space_group_name_H-M   'P 1'
#
loop_
_entity.id
_entity.type
_entity.pdbx_description
1 polymer ?
#
loop_
_entity_poly.entity_id
_entity_poly.type
_entity_poly.pdbx_seq_one_letter_code
_entity_poly.pdbx_strand_id
1 'polypeptide(L)'
;MSVVFALATPPAKSAICIFRVSGPGCLSKIPELVGSPLEKNKKFYLRLVKNKSGDVVDRVGIISFKGPDSYTGEDSFEVYAHGGLGVMAMLVEVFRSLGFDEAPPGEFTKRAFLNNKISLAEAEAVVDLIDSHDQNGVVLSSNTLSGDFTEKVLDFSNIINNLRIRVEGEIDFSDEGESFFDSSLPGELSLLVENFKLFVGGCLNKKNHSAKNKVMFVGPVNSGKSSVFNRLLGFERALVSEKPGTTRDLVESEIFYNEASFSISDTAGLRETDDVVESKGMQFALEQLNNVDLVVGVFDSDEESILDRFAMLSKEKKYLKVYNKTDLGHVVREGVFDCMVSAKTGEGFDNLKKLISTAFKSDVSGDYMFLVRDRHIGLFQSSINHLESALLKLGEDGGLELIAEDLKLARGDLNEIIGVKMSDSLLGDIFSSFCIGK
;
A
#
# COMPACT_ATOMS: atom_id res chain seq x y z
N MET A 1 14.02 -9.74 -23.62
CA MET A 1 13.24 -10.20 -22.45
C MET A 1 12.51 -11.47 -22.83
N SER A 2 12.39 -12.47 -21.93
CA SER A 2 11.62 -13.69 -22.16
C SER A 2 10.12 -13.43 -21.95
N VAL A 3 9.28 -14.37 -22.42
CA VAL A 3 7.85 -14.38 -22.09
C VAL A 3 7.70 -14.88 -20.67
N VAL A 4 7.00 -14.10 -19.84
CA VAL A 4 6.73 -14.44 -18.45
C VAL A 4 5.24 -14.59 -18.19
N PHE A 5 4.91 -15.41 -17.19
CA PHE A 5 3.54 -15.54 -16.69
C PHE A 5 3.48 -15.53 -15.16
N ALA A 6 2.36 -15.14 -14.60
CA ALA A 6 2.09 -15.28 -13.18
C ALA A 6 0.60 -15.39 -12.88
N LEU A 7 0.27 -16.00 -11.74
CA LEU A 7 -1.05 -15.92 -11.14
C LEU A 7 -1.23 -14.52 -10.53
N ALA A 8 -2.19 -13.76 -11.04
CA ALA A 8 -2.46 -12.38 -10.61
C ALA A 8 -3.48 -12.29 -9.45
N THR A 9 -4.14 -13.39 -9.11
CA THR A 9 -5.05 -13.51 -7.96
C THR A 9 -4.39 -14.32 -6.84
N PRO A 10 -4.82 -14.18 -5.58
CA PRO A 10 -4.29 -15.00 -4.49
C PRO A 10 -4.36 -16.51 -4.80
N PRO A 11 -3.35 -17.32 -4.41
CA PRO A 11 -3.33 -18.77 -4.64
C PRO A 11 -4.22 -19.51 -3.64
N ALA A 12 -5.52 -19.16 -3.60
CA ALA A 12 -6.52 -19.71 -2.72
C ALA A 12 -7.75 -20.16 -3.53
N LYS A 13 -8.54 -21.08 -2.96
CA LYS A 13 -9.81 -21.52 -3.57
C LYS A 13 -10.75 -20.33 -3.72
N SER A 14 -11.13 -20.04 -4.96
CA SER A 14 -11.99 -18.93 -5.34
C SER A 14 -12.89 -19.29 -6.51
N ALA A 15 -13.84 -18.44 -6.87
CA ALA A 15 -14.68 -18.66 -8.04
C ALA A 15 -13.87 -18.53 -9.34
N ILE A 16 -12.92 -17.57 -9.39
CA ILE A 16 -12.12 -17.26 -10.56
C ILE A 16 -10.66 -17.07 -10.13
N CYS A 17 -9.72 -17.54 -10.97
CA CYS A 17 -8.33 -17.14 -10.91
C CYS A 17 -7.91 -16.51 -12.23
N ILE A 18 -6.95 -15.60 -12.19
CA ILE A 18 -6.46 -14.85 -13.35
C ILE A 18 -4.96 -15.09 -13.49
N PHE A 19 -4.56 -15.57 -14.65
CA PHE A 19 -3.16 -15.61 -15.06
C PHE A 19 -2.88 -14.50 -16.04
N ARG A 20 -1.76 -13.83 -15.86
CA ARG A 20 -1.24 -12.80 -16.76
C ARG A 20 0.01 -13.30 -17.45
N VAL A 21 0.13 -13.03 -18.75
CA VAL A 21 1.28 -13.38 -19.59
C VAL A 21 1.74 -12.13 -20.32
N SER A 22 3.04 -11.85 -20.35
CA SER A 22 3.62 -10.73 -21.10
C SER A 22 4.98 -11.09 -21.68
N GLY A 23 5.26 -10.57 -22.85
CA GLY A 23 6.55 -10.69 -23.49
C GLY A 23 6.47 -10.87 -25.01
N PRO A 24 7.62 -10.71 -25.70
CA PRO A 24 7.66 -10.74 -27.15
C PRO A 24 7.22 -12.09 -27.70
N GLY A 25 6.26 -12.05 -28.63
CA GLY A 25 5.76 -13.25 -29.30
C GLY A 25 4.78 -14.11 -28.47
N CYS A 26 4.37 -13.70 -27.26
CA CYS A 26 3.43 -14.48 -26.46
C CYS A 26 2.08 -14.70 -27.17
N LEU A 27 1.61 -13.73 -27.98
CA LEU A 27 0.36 -13.86 -28.73
C LEU A 27 0.41 -14.96 -29.79
N SER A 28 1.58 -15.26 -30.35
CA SER A 28 1.75 -16.34 -31.31
C SER A 28 1.57 -17.75 -30.72
N LYS A 29 1.65 -17.84 -29.36
CA LYS A 29 1.47 -19.08 -28.61
C LYS A 29 0.01 -19.34 -28.20
N ILE A 30 -0.89 -18.38 -28.40
CA ILE A 30 -2.31 -18.54 -28.08
C ILE A 30 -2.96 -19.72 -28.80
N PRO A 31 -2.71 -19.95 -30.11
CA PRO A 31 -3.25 -21.13 -30.79
C PRO A 31 -2.80 -22.49 -30.21
N GLU A 32 -1.58 -22.55 -29.66
CA GLU A 32 -1.10 -23.75 -28.97
C GLU A 32 -1.83 -23.93 -27.61
N LEU A 33 -2.18 -22.84 -26.94
CA LEU A 33 -2.88 -22.84 -25.65
C LEU A 33 -4.36 -23.23 -25.77
N VAL A 34 -5.08 -22.62 -26.75
CA VAL A 34 -6.55 -22.70 -26.84
C VAL A 34 -7.06 -23.26 -28.17
N GLY A 35 -6.20 -23.81 -29.01
CA GLY A 35 -6.55 -24.50 -30.25
C GLY A 35 -6.86 -23.58 -31.44
N SER A 36 -6.91 -22.24 -31.26
CA SER A 36 -7.18 -21.29 -32.34
C SER A 36 -6.67 -19.88 -31.99
N PRO A 37 -6.31 -19.09 -33.03
CA PRO A 37 -5.98 -17.68 -32.77
C PRO A 37 -7.18 -16.87 -32.26
N LEU A 38 -6.91 -15.73 -31.63
CA LEU A 38 -7.93 -14.72 -31.32
C LEU A 38 -8.07 -13.76 -32.50
N GLU A 39 -9.30 -13.52 -32.95
CA GLU A 39 -9.57 -12.69 -34.12
C GLU A 39 -9.31 -11.19 -33.86
N LYS A 40 -9.57 -10.72 -32.62
CA LYS A 40 -9.45 -9.32 -32.24
C LYS A 40 -8.79 -9.17 -30.87
N ASN A 41 -7.88 -8.19 -30.75
CA ASN A 41 -7.36 -7.75 -29.49
C ASN A 41 -8.42 -7.04 -28.63
N LYS A 42 -8.22 -7.01 -27.33
CA LYS A 42 -9.10 -6.36 -26.34
C LYS A 42 -10.57 -6.89 -26.40
N LYS A 43 -10.75 -8.11 -26.90
CA LYS A 43 -12.03 -8.82 -26.91
C LYS A 43 -11.91 -10.09 -26.08
N PHE A 44 -12.92 -10.36 -25.28
CA PHE A 44 -13.01 -11.53 -24.44
C PHE A 44 -13.55 -12.74 -25.21
N TYR A 45 -12.88 -13.87 -25.12
CA TYR A 45 -13.24 -15.12 -25.78
C TYR A 45 -13.33 -16.24 -24.77
N LEU A 46 -14.33 -17.12 -24.91
CA LEU A 46 -14.40 -18.38 -24.18
C LEU A 46 -13.72 -19.48 -25.01
N ARG A 47 -12.76 -20.17 -24.43
CA ARG A 47 -11.97 -21.22 -25.06
C ARG A 47 -11.70 -22.38 -24.11
N LEU A 48 -11.40 -23.56 -24.65
CA LEU A 48 -10.95 -24.71 -23.88
C LEU A 48 -9.42 -24.72 -23.85
N VAL A 49 -8.85 -24.88 -22.67
CA VAL A 49 -7.43 -25.19 -22.49
C VAL A 49 -7.25 -26.68 -22.30
N LYS A 50 -6.26 -27.25 -22.97
CA LYS A 50 -5.89 -28.66 -22.86
C LYS A 50 -4.43 -28.79 -22.41
N ASN A 51 -4.14 -29.84 -21.65
CA ASN A 51 -2.76 -30.19 -21.32
C ASN A 51 -2.07 -30.91 -22.49
N LYS A 52 -0.80 -31.25 -22.34
CA LYS A 52 -0.02 -31.99 -23.35
C LYS A 52 -0.59 -33.37 -23.69
N SER A 53 -1.29 -34.01 -22.74
CA SER A 53 -1.94 -35.31 -22.97
C SER A 53 -3.27 -35.19 -23.71
N GLY A 54 -3.75 -33.97 -23.99
CA GLY A 54 -5.02 -33.71 -24.64
C GLY A 54 -6.23 -33.61 -23.69
N ASP A 55 -6.01 -33.76 -22.39
CA ASP A 55 -7.08 -33.65 -21.41
C ASP A 55 -7.52 -32.19 -21.25
N VAL A 56 -8.82 -31.98 -21.09
CA VAL A 56 -9.37 -30.65 -20.83
C VAL A 56 -9.01 -30.22 -19.43
N VAL A 57 -8.28 -29.08 -19.32
CA VAL A 57 -7.95 -28.44 -18.03
C VAL A 57 -9.12 -27.61 -17.53
N ASP A 58 -9.60 -26.70 -18.39
CA ASP A 58 -10.71 -25.80 -18.03
C ASP A 58 -11.30 -25.14 -19.29
N ARG A 59 -12.52 -24.56 -19.14
CA ARG A 59 -13.10 -23.63 -20.11
C ARG A 59 -12.87 -22.21 -19.61
N VAL A 60 -11.87 -21.54 -20.19
CA VAL A 60 -11.36 -20.25 -19.74
C VAL A 60 -11.88 -19.08 -20.57
N GLY A 61 -11.94 -17.91 -19.95
CA GLY A 61 -11.95 -16.63 -20.65
C GLY A 61 -10.54 -16.23 -21.03
N ILE A 62 -10.33 -15.70 -22.22
CA ILE A 62 -9.04 -15.15 -22.64
C ILE A 62 -9.20 -13.82 -23.36
N ILE A 63 -8.31 -12.88 -23.04
CA ILE A 63 -8.23 -11.58 -23.69
C ILE A 63 -6.78 -11.26 -24.02
N SER A 64 -6.52 -10.73 -25.22
CA SER A 64 -5.18 -10.34 -25.67
C SER A 64 -5.05 -8.83 -25.80
N PHE A 65 -3.85 -8.34 -25.56
CA PHE A 65 -3.44 -6.94 -25.72
C PHE A 65 -2.17 -6.90 -26.53
N LYS A 66 -2.21 -6.15 -27.65
CA LYS A 66 -1.04 -5.98 -28.49
C LYS A 66 -0.26 -4.74 -28.03
N GLY A 67 1.04 -4.88 -27.89
CA GLY A 67 1.91 -3.75 -27.61
C GLY A 67 1.87 -2.67 -28.70
N PRO A 68 1.98 -1.37 -28.35
CA PRO A 68 2.21 -0.81 -27.02
C PRO A 68 0.94 -0.65 -26.16
N ASP A 69 -0.23 -1.07 -26.63
CA ASP A 69 -1.55 -0.86 -26.03
C ASP A 69 -1.90 -1.92 -24.96
N SER A 70 -0.94 -2.27 -24.12
CA SER A 70 -1.03 -3.17 -22.98
C SER A 70 -0.51 -2.51 -21.71
N TYR A 71 -0.70 -3.14 -20.55
CA TYR A 71 -0.17 -2.66 -19.29
C TYR A 71 1.36 -2.56 -19.29
N THR A 72 2.03 -3.59 -19.76
CA THR A 72 3.50 -3.65 -19.81
C THR A 72 4.12 -2.91 -20.99
N GLY A 73 3.31 -2.47 -21.97
CA GLY A 73 3.79 -1.97 -23.26
C GLY A 73 4.23 -3.07 -24.23
N GLU A 74 4.27 -4.34 -23.79
CA GLU A 74 4.58 -5.50 -24.61
C GLU A 74 3.30 -6.20 -25.08
N ASP A 75 3.43 -7.17 -26.01
CA ASP A 75 2.35 -8.12 -26.26
C ASP A 75 2.02 -8.87 -24.98
N SER A 76 0.73 -8.99 -24.66
CA SER A 76 0.28 -9.67 -23.45
C SER A 76 -1.10 -10.28 -23.61
N PHE A 77 -1.42 -11.24 -22.74
CA PHE A 77 -2.79 -11.77 -22.63
C PHE A 77 -3.09 -12.19 -21.20
N GLU A 78 -4.39 -12.26 -20.88
CA GLU A 78 -4.87 -12.73 -19.60
C GLU A 78 -5.80 -13.94 -19.79
N VAL A 79 -5.70 -14.89 -18.87
CA VAL A 79 -6.51 -16.10 -18.82
C VAL A 79 -7.31 -16.12 -17.53
N TYR A 80 -8.63 -16.16 -17.65
CA TYR A 80 -9.60 -16.21 -16.57
C TYR A 80 -10.12 -17.63 -16.45
N ALA A 81 -9.73 -18.35 -15.42
CA ALA A 81 -10.08 -19.74 -15.17
C ALA A 81 -10.83 -19.91 -13.86
N HIS A 82 -11.36 -21.11 -13.60
CA HIS A 82 -11.94 -21.42 -12.28
C HIS A 82 -10.84 -21.49 -11.22
N GLY A 83 -11.10 -20.91 -10.04
CA GLY A 83 -10.14 -20.76 -8.95
C GLY A 83 -9.93 -22.01 -8.11
N GLY A 84 -9.89 -23.18 -8.72
CA GLY A 84 -9.53 -24.45 -8.06
C GLY A 84 -8.01 -24.64 -8.03
N LEU A 85 -7.43 -25.08 -6.90
CA LEU A 85 -5.98 -25.28 -6.78
C LEU A 85 -5.43 -26.26 -7.85
N GLY A 86 -6.17 -27.31 -8.18
CA GLY A 86 -5.79 -28.25 -9.25
C GLY A 86 -5.79 -27.60 -10.64
N VAL A 87 -6.78 -26.72 -10.92
CA VAL A 87 -6.81 -25.96 -12.19
C VAL A 87 -5.62 -25.03 -12.29
N MET A 88 -5.31 -24.30 -11.21
CA MET A 88 -4.14 -23.41 -11.16
C MET A 88 -2.85 -24.18 -11.42
N ALA A 89 -2.63 -25.32 -10.75
CA ALA A 89 -1.44 -26.15 -10.94
C ALA A 89 -1.31 -26.66 -12.38
N MET A 90 -2.39 -27.15 -12.97
CA MET A 90 -2.37 -27.61 -14.36
C MET A 90 -2.12 -26.47 -15.35
N LEU A 91 -2.65 -25.26 -15.13
CA LEU A 91 -2.37 -24.11 -15.99
C LEU A 91 -0.90 -23.67 -15.91
N VAL A 92 -0.29 -23.69 -14.71
CA VAL A 92 1.16 -23.43 -14.55
C VAL A 92 1.99 -24.41 -15.40
N GLU A 93 1.66 -25.71 -15.37
CA GLU A 93 2.33 -26.71 -16.18
C GLU A 93 2.13 -26.46 -17.68
N VAL A 94 0.92 -26.06 -18.10
CA VAL A 94 0.65 -25.71 -19.49
C VAL A 94 1.50 -24.51 -19.91
N PHE A 95 1.56 -23.43 -19.14
CA PHE A 95 2.38 -22.25 -19.47
C PHE A 95 3.88 -22.59 -19.53
N ARG A 96 4.41 -23.34 -18.57
CA ARG A 96 5.80 -23.85 -18.62
C ARG A 96 6.05 -24.68 -19.87
N SER A 97 5.06 -25.47 -20.30
CA SER A 97 5.16 -26.31 -21.47
C SER A 97 5.20 -25.53 -22.79
N LEU A 98 4.69 -24.30 -22.80
CA LEU A 98 4.77 -23.34 -23.92
C LEU A 98 6.11 -22.59 -23.94
N GLY A 99 6.99 -22.84 -22.96
CA GLY A 99 8.30 -22.20 -22.85
C GLY A 99 8.24 -20.84 -22.16
N PHE A 100 7.22 -20.59 -21.34
CA PHE A 100 7.10 -19.36 -20.56
C PHE A 100 7.77 -19.52 -19.20
N ASP A 101 8.43 -18.46 -18.74
CA ASP A 101 9.06 -18.39 -17.41
C ASP A 101 8.08 -17.85 -16.37
N GLU A 102 8.21 -18.26 -15.12
CA GLU A 102 7.45 -17.65 -14.05
C GLU A 102 7.99 -16.24 -13.75
N ALA A 103 7.10 -15.27 -13.67
CA ALA A 103 7.45 -13.91 -13.37
C ALA A 103 7.84 -13.75 -11.89
N PRO A 104 8.99 -13.10 -11.58
CA PRO A 104 9.29 -12.69 -10.23
C PRO A 104 8.30 -11.61 -9.75
N PRO A 105 8.28 -11.31 -8.43
CA PRO A 105 7.49 -10.21 -7.89
C PRO A 105 7.76 -8.90 -8.64
N GLY A 106 6.70 -8.13 -8.93
CA GLY A 106 6.80 -6.82 -9.57
C GLY A 106 7.18 -6.80 -11.05
N GLU A 107 7.37 -7.94 -11.70
CA GLU A 107 7.91 -7.99 -13.07
C GLU A 107 7.07 -7.27 -14.12
N PHE A 108 5.74 -7.36 -14.04
CA PHE A 108 4.86 -6.70 -15.02
C PHE A 108 4.90 -5.17 -14.84
N THR A 109 4.89 -4.67 -13.61
CA THR A 109 4.99 -3.24 -13.31
C THR A 109 6.39 -2.70 -13.65
N LYS A 110 7.44 -3.49 -13.40
CA LYS A 110 8.81 -3.17 -13.83
C LYS A 110 8.90 -3.02 -15.35
N ARG A 111 8.30 -3.93 -16.12
CA ARG A 111 8.25 -3.82 -17.60
C ARG A 111 7.46 -2.61 -18.04
N ALA A 112 6.32 -2.30 -17.39
CA ALA A 112 5.56 -1.09 -17.66
C ALA A 112 6.42 0.17 -17.46
N PHE A 113 7.18 0.25 -16.37
CA PHE A 113 8.13 1.33 -16.12
C PHE A 113 9.25 1.38 -17.17
N LEU A 114 9.93 0.27 -17.45
CA LEU A 114 11.02 0.21 -18.43
C LEU A 114 10.56 0.55 -19.85
N ASN A 115 9.30 0.30 -20.17
CA ASN A 115 8.68 0.65 -21.46
C ASN A 115 8.02 2.04 -21.44
N ASN A 116 8.31 2.88 -20.44
CA ASN A 116 7.78 4.26 -20.26
C ASN A 116 6.23 4.32 -20.32
N LYS A 117 5.54 3.29 -19.81
CA LYS A 117 4.08 3.30 -19.68
C LYS A 117 3.64 4.02 -18.42
N ILE A 118 4.45 3.95 -17.38
CA ILE A 118 4.26 4.59 -16.07
C ILE A 118 5.59 5.11 -15.54
N SER A 119 5.55 6.14 -14.73
CA SER A 119 6.70 6.62 -13.94
C SER A 119 6.99 5.69 -12.76
N LEU A 120 8.13 5.88 -12.09
CA LEU A 120 8.43 5.12 -10.88
C LEU A 120 7.47 5.42 -9.75
N ALA A 121 7.07 6.69 -9.57
CA ALA A 121 6.08 7.08 -8.57
C ALA A 121 4.72 6.42 -8.80
N GLU A 122 4.28 6.33 -10.06
CA GLU A 122 3.06 5.60 -10.43
C GLU A 122 3.20 4.09 -10.19
N ALA A 123 4.37 3.51 -10.49
CA ALA A 123 4.65 2.11 -10.17
C ALA A 123 4.53 1.85 -8.66
N GLU A 124 5.14 2.70 -7.83
CA GLU A 124 5.04 2.61 -6.37
C GLU A 124 3.59 2.80 -5.88
N ALA A 125 2.83 3.69 -6.52
CA ALA A 125 1.41 3.92 -6.19
C ALA A 125 0.52 2.70 -6.46
N VAL A 126 0.87 1.83 -7.43
CA VAL A 126 0.15 0.54 -7.62
C VAL A 126 0.19 -0.32 -6.35
N VAL A 127 1.34 -0.39 -5.67
CA VAL A 127 1.47 -1.13 -4.41
C VAL A 127 0.70 -0.42 -3.30
N ASP A 128 0.85 0.91 -3.22
CA ASP A 128 0.21 1.71 -2.18
C ASP A 128 -1.32 1.61 -2.26
N LEU A 129 -1.87 1.56 -3.47
CA LEU A 129 -3.30 1.34 -3.71
C LEU A 129 -3.76 -0.06 -3.25
N ILE A 130 -2.97 -1.11 -3.52
CA ILE A 130 -3.29 -2.48 -3.10
C ILE A 130 -3.19 -2.65 -1.58
N ASP A 131 -2.20 -1.99 -0.97
CA ASP A 131 -1.96 -2.02 0.48
C ASP A 131 -2.86 -1.05 1.26
N SER A 132 -3.65 -0.22 0.57
CA SER A 132 -4.51 0.75 1.23
C SER A 132 -5.63 0.08 2.02
N HIS A 133 -5.74 0.44 3.28
CA HIS A 133 -6.71 -0.14 4.22
C HIS A 133 -7.90 0.78 4.50
N ASP A 134 -7.90 2.01 3.98
CA ASP A 134 -8.98 2.99 4.16
C ASP A 134 -9.25 3.79 2.88
N GLN A 135 -10.36 4.51 2.85
CA GLN A 135 -10.78 5.27 1.68
C GLN A 135 -9.81 6.42 1.35
N ASN A 136 -9.24 7.06 2.36
CA ASN A 136 -8.32 8.16 2.15
C ASN A 136 -7.02 7.67 1.47
N GLY A 137 -6.45 6.56 1.95
CA GLY A 137 -5.31 5.91 1.31
C GLY A 137 -5.57 5.53 -0.15
N VAL A 138 -6.77 4.99 -0.44
CA VAL A 138 -7.19 4.69 -1.82
C VAL A 138 -7.22 5.95 -2.68
N VAL A 139 -7.82 7.05 -2.20
CA VAL A 139 -7.91 8.31 -2.97
C VAL A 139 -6.53 8.88 -3.23
N LEU A 140 -5.68 9.00 -2.20
CA LEU A 140 -4.34 9.56 -2.31
C LEU A 140 -3.44 8.73 -3.24
N SER A 141 -3.48 7.39 -3.11
CA SER A 141 -2.73 6.48 -4.00
C SER A 141 -3.25 6.54 -5.44
N SER A 142 -4.57 6.67 -5.63
CA SER A 142 -5.17 6.82 -6.96
C SER A 142 -4.75 8.13 -7.63
N ASN A 143 -4.67 9.24 -6.88
CA ASN A 143 -4.18 10.52 -7.39
C ASN A 143 -2.71 10.44 -7.84
N THR A 144 -1.87 9.68 -7.12
CA THR A 144 -0.49 9.42 -7.54
C THR A 144 -0.45 8.53 -8.79
N LEU A 145 -1.31 7.52 -8.85
CA LEU A 145 -1.38 6.57 -9.98
C LEU A 145 -1.98 7.21 -11.24
N SER A 146 -2.83 8.25 -11.12
CA SER A 146 -3.41 8.96 -12.29
C SER A 146 -2.37 9.72 -13.11
N GLY A 147 -1.18 9.96 -12.55
CA GLY A 147 -0.10 10.73 -13.18
C GLY A 147 -0.03 12.19 -12.70
N ASP A 148 -1.03 12.69 -11.98
CA ASP A 148 -1.06 14.09 -11.52
C ASP A 148 0.14 14.46 -10.65
N PHE A 149 0.60 13.52 -9.81
CA PHE A 149 1.82 13.69 -9.02
C PHE A 149 3.06 13.81 -9.91
N THR A 150 3.20 12.91 -10.89
CA THR A 150 4.31 12.91 -11.85
C THR A 150 4.34 14.20 -12.65
N GLU A 151 3.18 14.68 -13.11
CA GLU A 151 3.05 15.95 -13.85
C GLU A 151 3.52 17.13 -13.00
N LYS A 152 3.08 17.24 -11.74
CA LYS A 152 3.52 18.28 -10.81
C LYS A 152 5.03 18.28 -10.56
N VAL A 153 5.63 17.10 -10.35
CA VAL A 153 7.08 16.97 -10.15
C VAL A 153 7.83 17.37 -11.43
N LEU A 154 7.33 17.01 -12.61
CA LEU A 154 7.89 17.42 -13.90
C LEU A 154 7.79 18.94 -14.11
N ASP A 155 6.69 19.57 -13.73
CA ASP A 155 6.52 21.03 -13.82
C ASP A 155 7.60 21.73 -13.02
N PHE A 156 7.82 21.33 -11.75
CA PHE A 156 8.91 21.88 -10.94
C PHE A 156 10.29 21.62 -11.56
N SER A 157 10.54 20.40 -12.03
CA SER A 157 11.80 20.05 -12.71
C SER A 157 12.06 20.92 -13.95
N ASN A 158 11.02 21.24 -14.72
CA ASN A 158 11.11 22.09 -15.91
C ASN A 158 11.37 23.55 -15.55
N ILE A 159 10.70 24.07 -14.50
CA ILE A 159 10.96 25.45 -14.02
C ILE A 159 12.42 25.57 -13.55
N ILE A 160 12.90 24.61 -12.75
CA ILE A 160 14.31 24.58 -12.29
C ILE A 160 15.26 24.53 -13.49
N ASN A 161 14.95 23.71 -14.50
CA ASN A 161 15.78 23.62 -15.70
C ASN A 161 15.84 24.93 -16.48
N ASN A 162 14.73 25.64 -16.60
CA ASN A 162 14.68 26.93 -17.29
C ASN A 162 15.50 27.98 -16.55
N LEU A 163 15.44 28.04 -15.21
CA LEU A 163 16.26 28.90 -14.39
C LEU A 163 17.74 28.55 -14.57
N ARG A 164 18.09 27.26 -14.56
CA ARG A 164 19.46 26.78 -14.77
C ARG A 164 20.01 27.21 -16.14
N ILE A 165 19.26 27.05 -17.22
CA ILE A 165 19.69 27.44 -18.57
C ILE A 165 19.99 28.95 -18.64
N ARG A 166 19.21 29.79 -17.97
CA ARG A 166 19.45 31.24 -17.91
C ARG A 166 20.74 31.55 -17.17
N VAL A 167 21.01 30.88 -16.04
CA VAL A 167 22.26 31.02 -15.27
C VAL A 167 23.45 30.53 -16.08
N GLU A 168 23.39 29.39 -16.76
CA GLU A 168 24.45 28.87 -17.62
C GLU A 168 24.67 29.77 -18.83
N GLY A 169 23.62 30.34 -19.42
CA GLY A 169 23.73 31.33 -20.50
C GLY A 169 24.49 32.60 -20.05
N GLU A 170 24.26 33.10 -18.84
CA GLU A 170 25.03 34.24 -18.30
C GLU A 170 26.51 33.90 -18.09
N ILE A 171 26.82 32.66 -17.66
CA ILE A 171 28.21 32.18 -17.51
C ILE A 171 28.92 32.18 -18.87
N ASP A 172 28.28 31.60 -19.90
CA ASP A 172 28.89 31.33 -21.20
C ASP A 172 29.03 32.59 -22.05
N PHE A 173 28.10 33.56 -21.91
CA PHE A 173 28.05 34.77 -22.79
C PHE A 173 28.25 36.10 -22.05
N SER A 174 28.72 36.06 -20.81
CA SER A 174 29.00 37.27 -20.01
C SER A 174 29.88 38.29 -20.72
N ASP A 175 30.83 37.84 -21.57
CA ASP A 175 31.78 38.68 -22.30
C ASP A 175 31.18 39.30 -23.60
N GLU A 176 30.03 38.83 -24.08
CA GLU A 176 29.42 39.28 -25.34
C GLU A 176 28.46 40.47 -25.17
N GLY A 177 28.22 40.91 -23.93
CA GLY A 177 27.38 42.08 -23.63
C GLY A 177 25.89 41.81 -23.69
N GLU A 178 25.47 40.59 -23.87
CA GLU A 178 24.08 40.11 -23.70
C GLU A 178 23.93 39.58 -22.29
N SER A 179 23.05 40.19 -21.48
CA SER A 179 22.75 39.71 -20.15
C SER A 179 21.54 38.78 -20.19
N PHE A 180 21.74 37.54 -19.79
CA PHE A 180 20.67 36.56 -19.53
C PHE A 180 20.17 36.67 -18.07
N PHE A 181 20.84 37.47 -17.26
CA PHE A 181 20.54 37.73 -15.87
C PHE A 181 19.49 38.85 -15.78
N ASP A 182 18.23 38.46 -15.71
CA ASP A 182 17.15 39.38 -15.49
C ASP A 182 16.99 39.64 -13.98
N SER A 183 16.68 40.87 -13.60
CA SER A 183 16.34 41.26 -12.21
C SER A 183 15.16 40.44 -11.60
N SER A 184 14.44 39.72 -12.42
CA SER A 184 13.37 38.82 -12.00
C SER A 184 13.85 37.48 -11.38
N LEU A 185 15.08 37.00 -11.68
CA LEU A 185 15.56 35.67 -11.31
C LEU A 185 15.48 35.36 -9.81
N PRO A 186 15.92 36.28 -8.89
CA PRO A 186 15.79 36.04 -7.44
C PRO A 186 14.35 35.90 -7.00
N GLY A 187 13.42 36.70 -7.59
CA GLY A 187 12.00 36.65 -7.29
C GLY A 187 11.35 35.35 -7.77
N GLU A 188 11.71 34.91 -8.98
CA GLU A 188 11.22 33.63 -9.56
C GLU A 188 11.70 32.43 -8.74
N LEU A 189 12.98 32.42 -8.34
CA LEU A 189 13.53 31.33 -7.51
C LEU A 189 12.91 31.32 -6.12
N SER A 190 12.68 32.50 -5.50
CA SER A 190 11.99 32.59 -4.21
C SER A 190 10.57 32.05 -4.29
N LEU A 191 9.82 32.44 -5.32
CA LEU A 191 8.46 31.96 -5.57
C LEU A 191 8.42 30.43 -5.83
N LEU A 192 9.42 29.93 -6.57
CA LEU A 192 9.56 28.50 -6.80
C LEU A 192 9.75 27.73 -5.48
N VAL A 193 10.66 28.20 -4.61
CA VAL A 193 10.91 27.58 -3.29
C VAL A 193 9.63 27.56 -2.45
N GLU A 194 8.91 28.68 -2.40
CA GLU A 194 7.65 28.77 -1.65
C GLU A 194 6.60 27.80 -2.17
N ASN A 195 6.33 27.81 -3.48
CA ASN A 195 5.36 26.92 -4.12
C ASN A 195 5.74 25.45 -3.96
N PHE A 196 7.04 25.13 -4.04
CA PHE A 196 7.51 23.76 -3.88
C PHE A 196 7.34 23.28 -2.43
N LYS A 197 7.61 24.12 -1.43
CA LYS A 197 7.31 23.80 -0.01
C LYS A 197 5.83 23.58 0.25
N LEU A 198 4.97 24.40 -0.36
CA LEU A 198 3.51 24.22 -0.27
C LEU A 198 3.07 22.90 -0.89
N PHE A 199 3.60 22.54 -2.05
CA PHE A 199 3.33 21.26 -2.70
C PHE A 199 3.76 20.07 -1.80
N VAL A 200 4.97 20.11 -1.26
CA VAL A 200 5.49 19.07 -0.36
C VAL A 200 4.65 18.97 0.92
N GLY A 201 4.21 20.12 1.46
CA GLY A 201 3.29 20.18 2.61
C GLY A 201 1.91 19.54 2.33
N GLY A 202 1.47 19.53 1.06
CA GLY A 202 0.26 18.84 0.60
C GLY A 202 0.43 17.34 0.33
N CYS A 203 1.62 16.77 0.58
CA CYS A 203 1.91 15.34 0.43
C CYS A 203 1.89 14.64 1.79
N LEU A 204 1.17 13.51 1.88
CA LEU A 204 1.11 12.68 3.09
C LEU A 204 2.15 11.57 3.03
N ASN A 205 3.00 11.46 4.06
CA ASN A 205 3.96 10.35 4.14
C ASN A 205 3.23 9.03 4.44
N LYS A 206 3.44 8.01 3.58
CA LYS A 206 2.89 6.66 3.74
C LYS A 206 3.18 6.07 5.12
N LYS A 207 4.37 6.29 5.69
CA LYS A 207 4.75 5.77 7.00
C LYS A 207 3.83 6.28 8.11
N ASN A 208 3.38 7.52 8.02
CA ASN A 208 2.45 8.13 8.96
C ASN A 208 1.00 7.66 8.73
N HIS A 209 0.70 7.13 7.54
CA HIS A 209 -0.64 6.68 7.15
C HIS A 209 -0.81 5.15 7.27
N SER A 210 0.26 4.37 7.08
CA SER A 210 0.24 2.90 7.00
C SER A 210 0.32 2.17 8.33
N ALA A 211 0.16 2.85 9.48
CA ALA A 211 0.02 2.14 10.73
C ALA A 211 -1.22 1.25 10.63
N LYS A 212 -1.03 -0.07 10.46
CA LYS A 212 -2.13 -1.04 10.61
C LYS A 212 -2.72 -0.79 11.97
N ASN A 213 -3.94 -0.29 12.00
CA ASN A 213 -4.69 -0.03 13.22
C ASN A 213 -4.91 -1.37 13.96
N LYS A 214 -4.00 -1.74 14.85
CA LYS A 214 -4.02 -3.02 15.55
C LYS A 214 -4.79 -2.90 16.84
N VAL A 215 -5.81 -3.74 16.99
CA VAL A 215 -6.66 -3.84 18.17
C VAL A 215 -6.37 -5.13 18.90
N MET A 216 -6.13 -5.04 20.20
CA MET A 216 -5.98 -6.19 21.08
C MET A 216 -7.10 -6.23 22.11
N PHE A 217 -7.73 -7.40 22.28
CA PHE A 217 -8.73 -7.60 23.32
C PHE A 217 -8.07 -8.18 24.57
N VAL A 218 -8.29 -7.54 25.72
CA VAL A 218 -7.84 -7.98 27.05
C VAL A 218 -9.01 -8.06 28.03
N GLY A 219 -8.85 -8.76 29.13
CA GLY A 219 -9.87 -8.83 30.17
C GLY A 219 -9.87 -10.17 30.93
N PRO A 220 -10.66 -10.30 31.99
CA PRO A 220 -10.73 -11.49 32.82
C PRO A 220 -11.13 -12.74 32.05
N VAL A 221 -10.86 -13.90 32.64
CA VAL A 221 -11.36 -15.19 32.17
C VAL A 221 -12.90 -15.15 32.16
N ASN A 222 -13.50 -15.74 31.11
CA ASN A 222 -14.96 -15.81 30.93
C ASN A 222 -15.69 -14.45 30.77
N SER A 223 -14.99 -13.32 30.62
CA SER A 223 -15.63 -12.02 30.31
C SER A 223 -16.26 -11.97 28.91
N GLY A 224 -15.99 -12.97 28.06
CA GLY A 224 -16.56 -13.08 26.72
C GLY A 224 -15.73 -12.42 25.60
N LYS A 225 -14.41 -12.25 25.78
CA LYS A 225 -13.49 -11.70 24.76
C LYS A 225 -13.65 -12.37 23.41
N SER A 226 -13.53 -13.71 23.35
CA SER A 226 -13.67 -14.47 22.11
C SER A 226 -15.08 -14.37 21.51
N SER A 227 -16.11 -14.23 22.35
CA SER A 227 -17.49 -14.03 21.87
C SER A 227 -17.66 -12.64 21.25
N VAL A 228 -17.07 -11.59 21.85
CA VAL A 228 -17.05 -10.23 21.29
C VAL A 228 -16.25 -10.22 19.99
N PHE A 229 -15.07 -10.83 19.96
CA PHE A 229 -14.23 -10.98 18.79
C PHE A 229 -14.98 -11.68 17.63
N ASN A 230 -15.53 -12.88 17.88
CA ASN A 230 -16.26 -13.64 16.87
C ASN A 230 -17.51 -12.90 16.37
N ARG A 231 -18.16 -12.14 17.24
CA ARG A 231 -19.33 -11.33 16.87
C ARG A 231 -18.93 -10.16 15.98
N LEU A 232 -17.82 -9.48 16.26
CA LEU A 232 -17.29 -8.44 15.38
C LEU A 232 -16.96 -8.99 14.00
N LEU A 233 -16.37 -10.18 13.91
CA LEU A 233 -16.08 -10.88 12.64
C LEU A 233 -17.34 -11.30 11.89
N GLY A 234 -18.41 -11.68 12.60
CA GLY A 234 -19.64 -12.21 12.00
C GLY A 234 -20.59 -11.15 11.45
N PHE A 235 -20.47 -9.87 11.83
CA PHE A 235 -21.34 -8.80 11.36
C PHE A 235 -20.98 -8.25 9.98
N GLU A 236 -19.73 -8.40 9.57
CA GLU A 236 -19.27 -7.98 8.25
C GLU A 236 -18.57 -9.14 7.57
N ARG A 237 -18.60 -9.18 6.24
CA ARG A 237 -17.77 -10.11 5.47
C ARG A 237 -16.30 -9.77 5.78
N ALA A 238 -15.81 -10.33 6.89
CA ALA A 238 -14.40 -10.32 7.16
C ALA A 238 -13.70 -10.89 5.93
N LEU A 239 -12.92 -10.08 5.25
CA LEU A 239 -11.93 -10.59 4.32
C LEU A 239 -10.86 -11.24 5.19
N VAL A 240 -11.14 -12.48 5.63
CA VAL A 240 -10.18 -13.29 6.37
C VAL A 240 -9.06 -13.61 5.40
N SER A 241 -7.99 -12.88 5.46
CA SER A 241 -6.75 -13.28 4.83
C SER A 241 -6.07 -14.29 5.76
N GLU A 242 -6.45 -15.56 5.64
CA GLU A 242 -5.62 -16.64 6.14
C GLU A 242 -4.32 -16.61 5.32
N LYS A 243 -3.26 -16.00 5.85
CA LYS A 243 -1.91 -16.24 5.33
C LYS A 243 -1.53 -17.68 5.72
N PRO A 244 -1.39 -18.60 4.76
CA PRO A 244 -0.91 -19.94 5.07
C PRO A 244 0.58 -19.86 5.41
N GLY A 245 0.95 -20.12 6.64
CA GLY A 245 2.35 -20.27 7.01
C GLY A 245 2.58 -20.06 8.50
N THR A 246 2.70 -21.16 9.20
CA THR A 246 3.10 -21.38 10.58
C THR A 246 1.97 -21.54 11.59
N THR A 247 1.87 -22.75 12.13
CA THR A 247 0.89 -23.22 13.11
C THR A 247 1.09 -22.65 14.54
N ARG A 248 1.67 -21.45 14.67
CA ARG A 248 1.93 -20.76 15.96
C ARG A 248 1.68 -19.24 15.93
N ASP A 249 1.27 -18.67 14.79
CA ASP A 249 1.01 -17.23 14.70
C ASP A 249 -0.44 -16.93 15.09
N LEU A 250 -0.63 -15.82 15.81
CA LEU A 250 -1.92 -15.26 16.17
C LEU A 250 -2.79 -15.12 14.91
N VAL A 251 -4.05 -15.54 14.99
CA VAL A 251 -5.02 -15.30 13.94
C VAL A 251 -5.32 -13.81 13.93
N GLU A 252 -4.69 -13.07 13.02
CA GLU A 252 -5.03 -11.68 12.74
C GLU A 252 -6.19 -11.68 11.72
N SER A 253 -7.29 -11.01 12.06
CA SER A 253 -8.44 -10.83 11.17
C SER A 253 -8.66 -9.35 10.91
N GLU A 254 -8.86 -8.99 9.66
CA GLU A 254 -9.12 -7.59 9.27
C GLU A 254 -10.62 -7.31 9.24
N ILE A 255 -11.04 -6.20 9.82
CA ILE A 255 -12.41 -5.71 9.82
C ILE A 255 -12.45 -4.34 9.15
N PHE A 256 -13.40 -4.17 8.22
CA PHE A 256 -13.73 -2.88 7.62
C PHE A 256 -14.99 -2.31 8.27
N TYR A 257 -14.92 -1.08 8.77
CA TYR A 257 -16.07 -0.37 9.31
C TYR A 257 -15.93 1.14 9.11
N ASN A 258 -16.94 1.79 8.52
CA ASN A 258 -17.01 3.25 8.35
C ASN A 258 -15.69 3.88 7.91
N GLU A 259 -15.21 3.53 6.72
CA GLU A 259 -14.01 4.13 6.11
C GLU A 259 -12.66 3.75 6.74
N ALA A 260 -12.66 3.00 7.85
CA ALA A 260 -11.46 2.52 8.50
C ALA A 260 -11.38 1.01 8.51
N SER A 261 -10.18 0.46 8.32
CA SER A 261 -9.90 -0.94 8.61
C SER A 261 -9.03 -1.06 9.86
N PHE A 262 -9.24 -2.14 10.59
CA PHE A 262 -8.40 -2.48 11.73
C PHE A 262 -8.20 -3.99 11.82
N SER A 263 -7.00 -4.40 12.20
CA SER A 263 -6.70 -5.80 12.45
C SER A 263 -6.95 -6.13 13.91
N ILE A 264 -7.67 -7.24 14.14
CA ILE A 264 -7.94 -7.76 15.46
C ILE A 264 -7.08 -9.00 15.68
N SER A 265 -6.36 -9.06 16.78
CA SER A 265 -5.67 -10.26 17.24
C SER A 265 -6.40 -10.89 18.43
N ASP A 266 -6.69 -12.19 18.33
CA ASP A 266 -7.28 -12.94 19.44
C ASP A 266 -6.20 -13.39 20.41
N THR A 267 -6.26 -12.90 21.65
CA THR A 267 -5.42 -13.38 22.74
C THR A 267 -5.96 -14.66 23.40
N ALA A 268 -7.15 -15.12 23.02
CA ALA A 268 -7.78 -16.32 23.59
C ALA A 268 -7.16 -17.64 23.11
N GLY A 269 -6.22 -17.62 22.16
CA GLY A 269 -5.39 -18.80 21.81
C GLY A 269 -4.47 -19.29 22.92
N LEU A 270 -4.36 -18.57 24.02
CA LEU A 270 -3.72 -19.00 25.27
C LEU A 270 -4.69 -19.91 26.04
N ARG A 271 -4.79 -21.16 25.59
CA ARG A 271 -5.57 -22.19 26.30
C ARG A 271 -5.05 -22.31 27.71
N GLU A 272 -5.97 -22.19 28.66
CA GLU A 272 -5.78 -22.42 30.07
C GLU A 272 -5.24 -23.82 30.34
N THR A 273 -4.10 -23.87 30.99
CA THR A 273 -3.73 -25.00 31.86
C THR A 273 -3.25 -24.41 33.17
N ASP A 274 -3.74 -24.99 34.24
CA ASP A 274 -3.64 -24.51 35.63
C ASP A 274 -2.24 -24.09 36.10
N ASP A 275 -2.20 -23.05 36.91
CA ASP A 275 -1.20 -22.65 37.92
C ASP A 275 0.24 -22.19 37.56
N VAL A 276 0.76 -22.38 36.36
CA VAL A 276 2.13 -21.87 36.01
C VAL A 276 2.11 -20.92 34.77
N VAL A 277 1.00 -20.78 34.13
CA VAL A 277 0.84 -20.12 32.82
C VAL A 277 0.41 -18.65 32.94
N GLU A 278 -0.10 -18.23 34.10
CA GLU A 278 -0.55 -16.83 34.31
C GLU A 278 0.59 -15.81 34.13
N SER A 279 1.81 -16.14 34.61
CA SER A 279 2.98 -15.27 34.46
C SER A 279 3.55 -15.26 33.02
N LYS A 280 3.55 -16.40 32.32
CA LYS A 280 4.01 -16.47 30.92
C LYS A 280 3.00 -15.88 29.95
N GLY A 281 1.70 -16.06 30.21
CA GLY A 281 0.64 -15.43 29.42
C GLY A 281 0.63 -13.92 29.57
N MET A 282 0.89 -13.39 30.76
CA MET A 282 1.01 -11.96 31.02
C MET A 282 2.26 -11.36 30.36
N GLN A 283 3.38 -12.07 30.40
CA GLN A 283 4.61 -11.61 29.76
C GLN A 283 4.48 -11.59 28.23
N PHE A 284 3.85 -12.60 27.63
CA PHE A 284 3.54 -12.63 26.20
C PHE A 284 2.54 -11.54 25.81
N ALA A 285 1.51 -11.28 26.63
CA ALA A 285 0.56 -10.18 26.42
C ALA A 285 1.27 -8.81 26.48
N LEU A 286 2.24 -8.64 27.38
CA LEU A 286 3.05 -7.41 27.48
C LEU A 286 3.95 -7.22 26.25
N GLU A 287 4.53 -8.27 25.71
CA GLU A 287 5.32 -8.21 24.46
C GLU A 287 4.44 -7.83 23.26
N GLN A 288 3.22 -8.37 23.18
CA GLN A 288 2.27 -8.06 22.11
C GLN A 288 1.70 -6.64 22.22
N LEU A 289 1.55 -6.10 23.44
CA LEU A 289 1.08 -4.74 23.67
C LEU A 289 1.97 -3.67 23.01
N ASN A 290 3.27 -3.96 22.82
CA ASN A 290 4.16 -3.04 22.10
C ASN A 290 3.76 -2.85 20.63
N ASN A 291 3.10 -3.84 20.05
CA ASN A 291 2.77 -3.90 18.63
C ASN A 291 1.30 -3.53 18.31
N VAL A 292 0.52 -3.06 19.29
CA VAL A 292 -0.89 -2.66 19.10
C VAL A 292 -1.08 -1.18 19.34
N ASP A 293 -2.10 -0.60 18.71
CA ASP A 293 -2.41 0.82 18.76
C ASP A 293 -3.59 1.11 19.68
N LEU A 294 -4.50 0.14 19.84
CA LEU A 294 -5.67 0.22 20.68
C LEU A 294 -5.84 -1.06 21.51
N VAL A 295 -6.06 -0.91 22.79
CA VAL A 295 -6.41 -2.00 23.70
C VAL A 295 -7.89 -1.88 24.07
N VAL A 296 -8.63 -2.97 23.88
CA VAL A 296 -10.06 -3.06 24.26
C VAL A 296 -10.19 -4.01 25.45
N GLY A 297 -10.46 -3.46 26.62
CA GLY A 297 -10.75 -4.22 27.84
C GLY A 297 -12.19 -4.70 27.84
N VAL A 298 -12.41 -6.03 27.86
CA VAL A 298 -13.75 -6.66 27.89
C VAL A 298 -14.00 -7.20 29.28
N PHE A 299 -15.06 -6.71 29.92
CA PHE A 299 -15.42 -7.03 31.31
C PHE A 299 -16.87 -7.49 31.42
N ASP A 300 -17.19 -8.27 32.44
CA ASP A 300 -18.54 -8.66 32.84
C ASP A 300 -18.83 -8.30 34.30
N SER A 301 -17.97 -7.49 34.91
CA SER A 301 -18.04 -6.93 36.25
C SER A 301 -17.49 -5.52 36.25
N ASP A 302 -17.98 -4.69 37.18
CA ASP A 302 -17.48 -3.32 37.41
C ASP A 302 -16.57 -3.22 38.66
N GLU A 303 -15.96 -4.34 39.06
CA GLU A 303 -15.04 -4.40 40.17
C GLU A 303 -13.76 -3.60 39.88
N GLU A 304 -13.49 -2.59 40.70
CA GLU A 304 -12.43 -1.61 40.48
C GLU A 304 -11.03 -2.24 40.43
N SER A 305 -10.77 -3.21 41.31
CA SER A 305 -9.50 -3.95 41.36
C SER A 305 -9.16 -4.64 40.06
N ILE A 306 -10.18 -5.18 39.38
CA ILE A 306 -10.03 -5.87 38.07
C ILE A 306 -9.80 -4.83 36.97
N LEU A 307 -10.58 -3.75 36.96
CA LEU A 307 -10.47 -2.69 35.96
C LEU A 307 -9.09 -2.02 35.99
N ASP A 308 -8.57 -1.71 37.19
CA ASP A 308 -7.27 -1.09 37.37
C ASP A 308 -6.13 -1.98 36.94
N ARG A 309 -6.21 -3.27 37.20
CA ARG A 309 -5.20 -4.26 36.76
C ARG A 309 -5.02 -4.24 35.24
N PHE A 310 -6.10 -4.19 34.49
CA PHE A 310 -6.04 -4.17 33.02
C PHE A 310 -5.75 -2.76 32.47
N ALA A 311 -6.16 -1.69 33.14
CA ALA A 311 -5.79 -0.33 32.79
C ALA A 311 -4.28 -0.08 32.91
N MET A 312 -3.61 -0.71 33.89
CA MET A 312 -2.15 -0.61 34.02
C MET A 312 -1.38 -1.23 32.86
N LEU A 313 -1.94 -2.21 32.16
CA LEU A 313 -1.34 -2.84 30.98
C LEU A 313 -1.32 -1.89 29.79
N SER A 314 -2.18 -0.87 29.75
CA SER A 314 -2.38 0.01 28.60
C SER A 314 -1.79 1.42 28.78
N LYS A 315 -0.89 1.66 29.78
CA LYS A 315 -0.41 3.00 30.21
C LYS A 315 0.06 3.96 29.10
N GLU A 316 0.48 3.43 27.96
CA GLU A 316 0.98 4.23 26.81
C GLU A 316 0.11 4.10 25.54
N LYS A 317 -1.00 3.37 25.60
CA LYS A 317 -1.87 3.07 24.46
C LYS A 317 -3.26 3.62 24.64
N LYS A 318 -3.98 3.87 23.52
CA LYS A 318 -5.41 4.15 23.58
C LYS A 318 -6.12 2.94 24.20
N TYR A 319 -7.05 3.19 25.14
CA TYR A 319 -7.72 2.13 25.88
C TYR A 319 -9.23 2.38 25.90
N LEU A 320 -10.01 1.33 25.54
CA LEU A 320 -11.46 1.34 25.64
C LEU A 320 -11.92 0.29 26.66
N LYS A 321 -12.79 0.66 27.57
CA LYS A 321 -13.44 -0.22 28.54
C LYS A 321 -14.80 -0.63 28.02
N VAL A 322 -15.01 -1.92 27.80
CA VAL A 322 -16.25 -2.48 27.27
C VAL A 322 -16.87 -3.42 28.28
N TYR A 323 -18.12 -3.16 28.68
CA TYR A 323 -18.90 -4.09 29.48
C TYR A 323 -19.65 -5.03 28.54
N ASN A 324 -19.47 -6.35 28.74
CA ASN A 324 -20.16 -7.38 27.98
C ASN A 324 -21.24 -8.07 28.83
N LYS A 325 -22.10 -8.83 28.22
CA LYS A 325 -23.22 -9.58 28.84
C LYS A 325 -24.34 -8.68 29.38
N THR A 326 -24.66 -7.58 28.70
CA THR A 326 -25.80 -6.72 29.08
C THR A 326 -27.12 -7.45 29.10
N ASP A 327 -27.25 -8.56 28.37
CA ASP A 327 -28.42 -9.45 28.33
C ASP A 327 -28.72 -10.13 29.67
N LEU A 328 -27.78 -10.12 30.63
CA LEU A 328 -28.01 -10.68 31.98
C LEU A 328 -28.67 -9.66 32.95
N GLY A 329 -28.82 -8.40 32.55
CA GLY A 329 -29.54 -7.42 33.28
C GLY A 329 -28.85 -6.90 34.59
N HIS A 330 -27.51 -7.09 34.68
CA HIS A 330 -26.76 -6.56 35.82
C HIS A 330 -26.71 -5.03 35.78
N VAL A 331 -26.90 -4.43 36.96
CA VAL A 331 -26.76 -2.96 37.15
C VAL A 331 -25.26 -2.64 37.19
N VAL A 332 -24.82 -1.79 36.29
CA VAL A 332 -23.43 -1.34 36.17
C VAL A 332 -23.35 0.14 36.59
N ARG A 333 -22.29 0.54 37.26
CA ARG A 333 -22.05 1.93 37.64
C ARG A 333 -21.93 2.81 36.39
N GLU A 334 -22.65 3.92 36.39
CA GLU A 334 -22.65 4.85 35.24
C GLU A 334 -21.27 5.53 35.11
N GLY A 335 -20.82 5.68 33.85
CA GLY A 335 -19.53 6.34 33.52
C GLY A 335 -18.26 5.49 33.71
N VAL A 336 -18.38 4.20 34.08
CA VAL A 336 -17.21 3.32 34.26
C VAL A 336 -16.72 2.75 32.95
N PHE A 337 -17.65 2.50 32.01
CA PHE A 337 -17.36 1.88 30.68
C PHE A 337 -17.65 2.84 29.54
N ASP A 338 -16.81 2.79 28.52
CA ASP A 338 -16.97 3.57 27.29
C ASP A 338 -18.07 3.00 26.39
N CYS A 339 -18.31 1.68 26.50
CA CYS A 339 -19.32 0.97 25.72
C CYS A 339 -19.90 -0.23 26.51
N MET A 340 -21.17 -0.49 26.27
CA MET A 340 -21.90 -1.64 26.82
C MET A 340 -22.39 -2.50 25.66
N VAL A 341 -22.12 -3.83 25.68
CA VAL A 341 -22.45 -4.75 24.61
C VAL A 341 -23.02 -6.07 25.12
N SER A 342 -23.75 -6.77 24.28
CA SER A 342 -24.04 -8.19 24.46
C SER A 342 -23.54 -8.99 23.25
N ALA A 343 -22.51 -9.76 23.43
CA ALA A 343 -22.03 -10.66 22.39
C ALA A 343 -23.09 -11.71 21.98
N LYS A 344 -24.06 -11.99 22.85
CA LYS A 344 -25.14 -12.92 22.59
C LYS A 344 -26.23 -12.32 21.70
N THR A 345 -26.71 -11.12 22.01
CA THR A 345 -27.81 -10.47 21.26
C THR A 345 -27.30 -9.61 20.09
N GLY A 346 -26.09 -9.04 20.18
CA GLY A 346 -25.52 -8.09 19.23
C GLY A 346 -25.78 -6.63 19.59
N GLU A 347 -26.45 -6.38 20.71
CA GLU A 347 -26.70 -5.02 21.20
C GLU A 347 -25.40 -4.29 21.52
N GLY A 348 -25.33 -3.01 21.18
CA GLY A 348 -24.19 -2.13 21.46
C GLY A 348 -22.99 -2.25 20.50
N PHE A 349 -22.97 -3.21 19.58
CA PHE A 349 -21.83 -3.45 18.70
C PHE A 349 -21.58 -2.33 17.69
N ASP A 350 -22.61 -1.64 17.20
CA ASP A 350 -22.43 -0.52 16.28
C ASP A 350 -21.72 0.67 16.99
N ASN A 351 -22.03 0.88 18.29
CA ASN A 351 -21.34 1.86 19.09
C ASN A 351 -19.87 1.44 19.35
N LEU A 352 -19.62 0.17 19.66
CA LEU A 352 -18.26 -0.37 19.83
C LEU A 352 -17.42 -0.17 18.58
N LYS A 353 -17.93 -0.52 17.41
CA LYS A 353 -17.27 -0.33 16.12
C LYS A 353 -16.97 1.16 15.87
N LYS A 354 -17.94 2.04 16.14
CA LYS A 354 -17.77 3.49 16.02
C LYS A 354 -16.65 4.02 16.92
N LEU A 355 -16.58 3.57 18.17
CA LEU A 355 -15.54 3.96 19.12
C LEU A 355 -14.15 3.48 18.66
N ILE A 356 -14.04 2.23 18.20
CA ILE A 356 -12.79 1.67 17.65
C ILE A 356 -12.38 2.50 16.43
N SER A 357 -13.27 2.72 15.48
CA SER A 357 -12.98 3.53 14.28
C SER A 357 -12.55 4.96 14.64
N THR A 358 -13.23 5.59 15.62
CA THR A 358 -12.88 6.93 16.06
C THR A 358 -11.51 6.98 16.77
N ALA A 359 -11.14 5.92 17.50
CA ALA A 359 -9.81 5.81 18.10
C ALA A 359 -8.67 5.80 17.07
N PHE A 360 -8.96 5.36 15.86
CA PHE A 360 -8.01 5.32 14.73
C PHE A 360 -8.13 6.48 13.75
N LYS A 361 -9.13 7.34 13.91
CA LYS A 361 -9.13 8.60 13.14
C LYS A 361 -7.84 9.32 13.52
N SER A 362 -6.88 9.26 12.59
CA SER A 362 -5.65 10.05 12.72
C SER A 362 -6.04 11.52 12.78
N ASP A 363 -5.36 12.30 13.62
CA ASP A 363 -5.39 13.75 13.61
C ASP A 363 -4.78 14.35 12.33
N VAL A 364 -4.69 13.54 11.27
CA VAL A 364 -4.25 13.93 9.94
C VAL A 364 -5.39 14.69 9.25
N SER A 365 -5.80 15.78 9.90
CA SER A 365 -6.72 16.77 9.34
C SER A 365 -5.94 17.72 8.43
N GLY A 366 -5.56 17.27 7.24
CA GLY A 366 -4.98 18.10 6.20
C GLY A 366 -5.59 17.72 4.85
N ASP A 367 -5.81 18.70 4.00
CA ASP A 367 -6.19 18.47 2.60
C ASP A 367 -4.98 17.95 1.82
N TYR A 368 -4.58 16.69 2.11
CA TYR A 368 -3.51 16.06 1.35
C TYR A 368 -4.01 15.62 -0.02
N MET A 369 -3.14 15.77 -1.02
CA MET A 369 -3.45 15.40 -2.41
C MET A 369 -2.81 14.09 -2.84
N PHE A 370 -1.64 13.77 -2.30
CA PHE A 370 -0.82 12.63 -2.74
C PHE A 370 -0.28 11.85 -1.55
N LEU A 371 -0.15 10.53 -1.72
CA LEU A 371 0.57 9.66 -0.81
C LEU A 371 2.02 9.52 -1.30
N VAL A 372 2.99 9.80 -0.43
CA VAL A 372 4.43 9.76 -0.77
C VAL A 372 5.20 8.88 0.21
N ARG A 373 6.32 8.34 -0.24
CA ARG A 373 7.21 7.46 0.55
C ARG A 373 8.36 8.25 1.17
N ASP A 374 9.02 7.67 2.19
CA ASP A 374 10.20 8.27 2.84
C ASP A 374 11.28 8.67 1.82
N ARG A 375 11.48 7.87 0.76
CA ARG A 375 12.40 8.20 -0.33
C ARG A 375 12.05 9.53 -1.00
N HIS A 376 10.77 9.74 -1.33
CA HIS A 376 10.30 11.00 -1.92
C HIS A 376 10.51 12.18 -0.98
N ILE A 377 10.19 12.01 0.31
CA ILE A 377 10.41 13.07 1.33
C ILE A 377 11.88 13.45 1.43
N GLY A 378 12.78 12.46 1.44
CA GLY A 378 14.23 12.70 1.46
C GLY A 378 14.69 13.50 0.25
N LEU A 379 14.26 13.14 -0.95
CA LEU A 379 14.59 13.82 -2.20
C LEU A 379 13.96 15.22 -2.28
N PHE A 380 12.73 15.41 -1.82
CA PHE A 380 12.13 16.74 -1.72
C PHE A 380 12.91 17.66 -0.79
N GLN A 381 13.30 17.15 0.40
CA GLN A 381 14.09 17.96 1.33
C GLN A 381 15.46 18.31 0.77
N SER A 382 16.12 17.37 0.10
CA SER A 382 17.40 17.61 -0.60
C SER A 382 17.25 18.69 -1.68
N SER A 383 16.22 18.57 -2.52
CA SER A 383 15.92 19.54 -3.58
C SER A 383 15.64 20.94 -3.00
N ILE A 384 14.84 21.05 -1.92
CA ILE A 384 14.56 22.31 -1.24
C ILE A 384 15.87 22.93 -0.73
N ASN A 385 16.74 22.14 -0.09
CA ASN A 385 18.01 22.63 0.44
C ASN A 385 18.92 23.19 -0.68
N HIS A 386 18.96 22.52 -1.83
CA HIS A 386 19.71 23.02 -3.00
C HIS A 386 19.11 24.32 -3.56
N LEU A 387 17.79 24.42 -3.66
CA LEU A 387 17.11 25.63 -4.13
C LEU A 387 17.33 26.81 -3.18
N GLU A 388 17.28 26.59 -1.86
CA GLU A 388 17.57 27.59 -0.84
C GLU A 388 19.05 28.04 -0.88
N SER A 389 19.97 27.07 -1.08
CA SER A 389 21.39 27.37 -1.28
C SER A 389 21.63 28.26 -2.51
N ALA A 390 20.98 27.93 -3.63
CA ALA A 390 21.05 28.78 -4.84
C ALA A 390 20.53 30.19 -4.58
N LEU A 391 19.39 30.32 -3.86
CA LEU A 391 18.79 31.60 -3.52
C LEU A 391 19.72 32.47 -2.62
N LEU A 392 20.35 31.85 -1.62
CA LEU A 392 21.33 32.56 -0.76
C LEU A 392 22.55 33.06 -1.56
N LYS A 393 23.12 32.23 -2.44
CA LYS A 393 24.25 32.58 -3.29
C LYS A 393 23.91 33.71 -4.25
N LEU A 394 22.69 33.78 -4.75
CA LEU A 394 22.21 34.90 -5.56
C LEU A 394 22.21 36.25 -4.80
N GLY A 395 21.92 36.22 -3.48
CA GLY A 395 21.92 37.41 -2.63
C GLY A 395 23.29 37.86 -2.18
N GLU A 396 24.32 36.99 -2.22
CA GLU A 396 25.68 37.24 -1.71
C GLU A 396 26.73 37.42 -2.81
N ASP A 397 26.37 37.69 -4.07
CA ASP A 397 27.27 37.65 -5.24
C ASP A 397 28.09 36.35 -5.34
N GLY A 398 27.49 35.22 -4.90
CA GLY A 398 28.05 33.87 -5.04
C GLY A 398 28.23 33.54 -6.53
N GLY A 399 29.32 32.82 -6.87
CA GLY A 399 29.64 32.50 -8.27
C GLY A 399 28.47 31.79 -8.98
N LEU A 400 28.16 32.21 -10.19
CA LEU A 400 27.03 31.66 -11.02
C LEU A 400 27.16 30.17 -11.23
N GLU A 401 28.38 29.64 -11.32
CA GLU A 401 28.67 28.21 -11.48
C GLU A 401 28.11 27.37 -10.29
N LEU A 402 28.22 27.92 -9.06
CA LEU A 402 27.69 27.25 -7.86
C LEU A 402 26.17 27.27 -7.83
N ILE A 403 25.54 28.32 -8.34
CA ILE A 403 24.08 28.42 -8.47
C ILE A 403 23.59 27.43 -9.53
N ALA A 404 24.25 27.33 -10.68
CA ALA A 404 23.92 26.37 -11.73
C ALA A 404 24.04 24.94 -11.23
N GLU A 405 25.08 24.62 -10.42
CA GLU A 405 25.25 23.29 -9.84
C GLU A 405 24.15 22.97 -8.80
N ASP A 406 23.79 23.92 -7.93
CA ASP A 406 22.67 23.72 -6.99
C ASP A 406 21.35 23.46 -7.74
N LEU A 407 21.04 24.23 -8.77
CA LEU A 407 19.85 24.02 -9.59
C LEU A 407 19.86 22.66 -10.31
N LYS A 408 21.03 22.21 -10.77
CA LYS A 408 21.21 20.89 -11.40
C LYS A 408 20.98 19.76 -10.39
N LEU A 409 21.49 19.89 -9.17
CA LEU A 409 21.30 18.92 -8.09
C LEU A 409 19.82 18.85 -7.68
N ALA A 410 19.18 20.01 -7.44
CA ALA A 410 17.76 20.07 -7.12
C ALA A 410 16.89 19.39 -8.19
N ARG A 411 17.18 19.62 -9.47
CA ARG A 411 16.49 18.93 -10.57
C ARG A 411 16.79 17.44 -10.59
N GLY A 412 18.04 17.06 -10.26
CA GLY A 412 18.47 15.66 -10.16
C GLY A 412 17.61 14.87 -9.19
N ASP A 413 17.36 15.43 -8.00
CA ASP A 413 16.53 14.85 -6.96
C ASP A 413 15.09 14.61 -7.46
N LEU A 414 14.49 15.60 -8.14
CA LEU A 414 13.14 15.47 -8.70
C LEU A 414 13.07 14.41 -9.80
N ASN A 415 14.07 14.33 -10.65
CA ASN A 415 14.16 13.34 -11.71
C ASN A 415 14.30 11.91 -11.14
N GLU A 416 14.95 11.76 -9.97
CA GLU A 416 15.05 10.49 -9.28
C GLU A 416 13.69 10.03 -8.72
N ILE A 417 12.84 10.93 -8.24
CA ILE A 417 11.48 10.60 -7.77
C ILE A 417 10.68 9.88 -8.87
N ILE A 418 10.71 10.41 -10.08
CA ILE A 418 9.96 9.88 -11.22
C ILE A 418 10.70 8.76 -11.99
N GLY A 419 11.97 8.50 -11.65
CA GLY A 419 12.75 7.38 -12.19
C GLY A 419 13.51 7.68 -13.47
N VAL A 420 13.79 8.95 -13.82
CA VAL A 420 14.54 9.31 -15.04
C VAL A 420 16.01 8.89 -14.98
N LYS A 421 16.61 8.85 -13.78
CA LYS A 421 17.99 8.37 -13.56
C LYS A 421 18.02 7.55 -12.27
N MET A 422 18.15 6.23 -12.40
CA MET A 422 18.21 5.33 -11.25
C MET A 422 19.23 4.22 -11.49
N SER A 423 19.78 3.68 -10.40
CA SER A 423 20.58 2.46 -10.45
C SER A 423 19.72 1.21 -10.56
N ASP A 424 20.21 0.20 -11.29
CA ASP A 424 19.52 -1.10 -11.40
C ASP A 424 19.31 -1.77 -10.04
N SER A 425 20.20 -1.54 -9.07
CA SER A 425 20.10 -2.04 -7.70
C SER A 425 18.85 -1.49 -7.00
N LEU A 426 18.63 -0.18 -7.04
CA LEU A 426 17.48 0.47 -6.40
C LEU A 426 16.16 0.04 -7.07
N LEU A 427 16.14 -0.09 -8.39
CA LEU A 427 14.98 -0.65 -9.10
C LEU A 427 14.69 -2.09 -8.66
N GLY A 428 15.74 -2.92 -8.50
CA GLY A 428 15.61 -4.28 -7.97
C GLY A 428 14.96 -4.32 -6.59
N ASP A 429 15.42 -3.48 -5.68
CA ASP A 429 14.89 -3.40 -4.31
C ASP A 429 13.42 -2.94 -4.28
N ILE A 430 13.08 -1.92 -5.06
CA ILE A 430 11.69 -1.42 -5.15
C ILE A 430 10.76 -2.52 -5.66
N PHE A 431 11.07 -3.14 -6.81
CA PHE A 431 10.18 -4.12 -7.43
C PHE A 431 10.12 -5.47 -6.69
N SER A 432 11.16 -5.85 -5.95
CA SER A 432 11.14 -7.06 -5.11
C SER A 432 10.09 -7.01 -3.98
N SER A 433 9.67 -5.80 -3.56
CA SER A 433 8.63 -5.59 -2.55
C SER A 433 7.21 -5.75 -3.08
N PHE A 434 7.03 -5.92 -4.40
CA PHE A 434 5.72 -6.05 -5.04
C PHE A 434 5.15 -7.47 -4.91
N CYS A 435 3.83 -7.59 -5.08
CA CYS A 435 3.19 -8.89 -5.17
C CYS A 435 3.52 -9.60 -6.49
N ILE A 436 3.53 -10.94 -6.47
CA ILE A 436 3.61 -11.77 -7.69
C ILE A 436 2.37 -11.46 -8.56
N GLY A 437 2.58 -11.33 -9.88
CA GLY A 437 1.51 -11.03 -10.84
C GLY A 437 1.26 -9.52 -11.08
N LYS A 438 2.08 -8.68 -10.43
CA LYS A 438 2.10 -7.22 -10.61
C LYS A 438 3.41 -6.75 -11.24
#